data_7fc94a386a85e53101be9edbfb9d51ff
#
_entry.id   7fc94a386a85e53101be9edbfb9d51ff
#
_cell.length_a   1.000
_cell.length_b   1.000
_cell.length_c   1.000
_cell.angle_alpha   90.00
_cell.angle_beta   90.00
_cell.angle_gamma   90.00
#
_symmetry.space_group_name_H-M   'P 1'
#
loop_
_entity.id
_entity.type
_entity.pdbx_description
1 polymer ?
#
loop_
_entity_poly.entity_id
_entity_poly.type
_entity_poly.pdbx_seq_one_letter_code
_entity_poly.pdbx_strand_id
1 'polypeptide(L)'
;MIVMLTHLKEHTKVKCHQYWPSQVWENESVQGIAFDSDKEVLLVSVESLMPNLIKRRLQLTRKDANGQIVDSRIVTQLQYLTWPDFGAPEEQDYKIIRTIIEHLRLHHWGKRGRENLLDAEQLANIPTDNKIVLHCSAGIGRTGTLTAIYNLQQIVLTMHEHIQRTRDPFAKQPRLSVFGVVRRLREQRYYMVQSQSQYEFIYTYMNHWIQSLGL
;
A
#
# COMPACT_ATOMS: atom_id res chain seq x y z
N MET A 1 -8.09 -2.12 -2.29
CA MET A 1 -7.44 -0.97 -1.63
C MET A 1 -6.52 -0.27 -2.59
N ILE A 2 -6.39 1.07 -2.54
CA ILE A 2 -5.44 1.86 -3.33
C ILE A 2 -4.51 2.60 -2.36
N VAL A 3 -3.20 2.62 -2.65
CA VAL A 3 -2.21 3.45 -1.95
C VAL A 3 -1.51 4.35 -2.96
N MET A 4 -1.66 5.65 -2.78
CA MET A 4 -1.10 6.69 -3.62
C MET A 4 0.03 7.41 -2.87
N LEU A 5 1.25 7.37 -3.42
CA LEU A 5 2.48 7.90 -2.81
C LEU A 5 2.93 9.22 -3.48
N THR A 6 2.00 10.06 -3.85
CA THR A 6 2.31 11.32 -4.54
C THR A 6 1.16 12.33 -4.39
N HIS A 7 1.49 13.60 -4.52
CA HIS A 7 0.51 14.65 -4.81
C HIS A 7 -0.02 14.52 -6.25
N LEU A 8 -1.13 15.20 -6.54
CA LEU A 8 -1.60 15.38 -7.91
C LEU A 8 -0.59 16.21 -8.72
N LYS A 9 0.00 17.20 -8.08
CA LYS A 9 0.97 18.11 -8.70
C LYS A 9 2.13 18.36 -7.73
N GLU A 10 3.36 18.21 -8.20
CA GLU A 10 4.58 18.53 -7.45
C GLU A 10 5.35 19.62 -8.21
N HIS A 11 5.57 20.76 -7.54
CA HIS A 11 6.06 21.99 -8.18
C HIS A 11 5.18 22.37 -9.39
N THR A 12 5.74 22.36 -10.60
CA THR A 12 5.02 22.69 -11.83
C THR A 12 4.53 21.46 -12.61
N LYS A 13 4.88 20.23 -12.17
CA LYS A 13 4.60 18.99 -12.93
C LYS A 13 3.39 18.25 -12.38
N VAL A 14 2.46 17.88 -13.24
CA VAL A 14 1.38 16.95 -12.92
C VAL A 14 1.99 15.57 -12.71
N LYS A 15 1.69 14.94 -11.56
CA LYS A 15 2.18 13.61 -11.17
C LYS A 15 1.11 12.53 -11.30
N CYS A 16 -0.14 12.93 -11.10
CA CYS A 16 -1.29 12.05 -11.24
C CYS A 16 -2.53 12.89 -11.53
N HIS A 17 -3.43 12.43 -12.38
CA HIS A 17 -4.76 13.02 -12.50
C HIS A 17 -5.64 12.55 -11.34
N GLN A 18 -6.52 13.42 -10.87
CA GLN A 18 -7.47 13.07 -9.83
C GLN A 18 -8.49 12.07 -10.39
N TYR A 19 -8.62 10.93 -9.74
CA TYR A 19 -9.53 9.87 -10.13
C TYR A 19 -10.62 9.60 -9.08
N TRP A 20 -10.85 10.56 -8.19
CA TRP A 20 -11.93 10.56 -7.20
C TRP A 20 -12.67 11.91 -7.26
N PRO A 21 -13.97 11.96 -6.90
CA PRO A 21 -14.73 13.21 -6.82
C PRO A 21 -14.13 14.19 -5.83
N SER A 22 -14.32 15.49 -6.08
CA SER A 22 -13.80 16.55 -5.20
C SER A 22 -14.69 16.77 -3.97
N GLN A 23 -15.96 16.38 -4.05
CA GLN A 23 -16.93 16.55 -2.98
C GLN A 23 -17.39 15.18 -2.44
N VAL A 24 -17.60 15.12 -1.14
CA VAL A 24 -18.21 13.95 -0.48
C VAL A 24 -19.66 13.85 -0.91
N TRP A 25 -20.08 12.63 -1.26
CA TRP A 25 -21.47 12.38 -1.64
C TRP A 25 -22.37 12.42 -0.39
N GLU A 26 -23.21 13.44 -0.32
CA GLU A 26 -24.17 13.66 0.75
C GLU A 26 -25.62 13.38 0.29
N ASN A 27 -25.87 13.62 -1.00
CA ASN A 27 -27.17 13.39 -1.63
C ASN A 27 -27.02 13.32 -3.17
N GLU A 28 -28.09 13.10 -3.89
CA GLU A 28 -28.11 12.94 -5.35
C GLU A 28 -27.67 14.19 -6.15
N SER A 29 -27.56 15.36 -5.50
CA SER A 29 -27.05 16.58 -6.14
C SER A 29 -25.53 16.56 -6.34
N VAL A 30 -24.79 15.71 -5.61
CA VAL A 30 -23.34 15.53 -5.74
C VAL A 30 -23.05 14.48 -6.79
N GLN A 31 -22.53 14.91 -7.93
CA GLN A 31 -22.19 14.00 -9.03
C GLN A 31 -20.91 13.23 -8.74
N GLY A 32 -20.95 11.93 -9.02
CA GLY A 32 -19.77 11.07 -9.09
C GLY A 32 -18.94 11.34 -10.34
N ILE A 33 -17.78 10.72 -10.43
CA ILE A 33 -17.00 10.67 -11.68
C ILE A 33 -17.41 9.41 -12.45
N ALA A 34 -17.97 9.61 -13.65
CA ALA A 34 -18.19 8.52 -14.58
C ALA A 34 -16.84 8.12 -15.21
N PHE A 35 -16.52 6.82 -15.16
CA PHE A 35 -15.34 6.24 -15.82
C PHE A 35 -15.68 5.63 -17.17
N ASP A 36 -16.93 5.22 -17.31
CA ASP A 36 -17.47 4.57 -18.49
C ASP A 36 -18.99 4.81 -18.49
N SER A 37 -19.67 4.42 -19.55
CA SER A 37 -21.14 4.54 -19.64
C SER A 37 -21.88 3.83 -18.51
N ASP A 38 -21.26 2.79 -17.94
CA ASP A 38 -21.86 1.92 -16.92
C ASP A 38 -21.18 2.00 -15.54
N LYS A 39 -20.09 2.79 -15.38
CA LYS A 39 -19.28 2.82 -14.16
C LYS A 39 -19.15 4.22 -13.57
N GLU A 40 -19.36 4.32 -12.28
CA GLU A 40 -19.29 5.56 -11.53
C GLU A 40 -18.51 5.39 -10.24
N VAL A 41 -17.81 6.45 -9.81
CA VAL A 41 -17.13 6.54 -8.52
C VAL A 41 -17.71 7.69 -7.72
N LEU A 42 -18.12 7.41 -6.50
CA LEU A 42 -18.55 8.37 -5.48
C LEU A 42 -17.50 8.47 -4.38
N LEU A 43 -17.30 9.66 -3.84
CA LEU A 43 -16.48 9.90 -2.66
C LEU A 43 -17.38 9.83 -1.42
N VAL A 44 -17.28 8.74 -0.65
CA VAL A 44 -18.14 8.48 0.53
C VAL A 44 -17.63 9.21 1.77
N SER A 45 -16.31 9.24 1.98
CA SER A 45 -15.73 9.95 3.11
C SER A 45 -14.26 10.30 2.89
N VAL A 46 -13.82 11.36 3.58
CA VAL A 46 -12.43 11.80 3.66
C VAL A 46 -12.05 11.94 5.12
N GLU A 47 -10.92 11.38 5.50
CA GLU A 47 -10.39 11.39 6.85
C GLU A 47 -8.89 11.72 6.81
N SER A 48 -8.42 12.67 7.61
CA SER A 48 -6.99 12.86 7.84
C SER A 48 -6.56 11.94 8.98
N LEU A 49 -5.86 10.85 8.65
CA LEU A 49 -5.37 9.90 9.68
C LEU A 49 -4.24 10.51 10.51
N MET A 50 -3.42 11.33 9.88
CA MET A 50 -2.35 12.13 10.48
C MET A 50 -1.91 13.20 9.48
N PRO A 51 -1.08 14.18 9.88
CA PRO A 51 -0.49 15.11 8.92
C PRO A 51 0.10 14.36 7.72
N ASN A 52 -0.23 14.83 6.51
CA ASN A 52 0.25 14.27 5.24
C ASN A 52 -0.22 12.85 4.87
N LEU A 53 -1.16 12.24 5.62
CA LEU A 53 -1.79 10.97 5.27
C LEU A 53 -3.30 11.10 5.27
N ILE A 54 -3.88 11.04 4.07
CA ILE A 54 -5.32 11.13 3.86
C ILE A 54 -5.88 9.75 3.52
N LYS A 55 -6.99 9.41 4.16
CA LYS A 55 -7.78 8.22 3.83
C LYS A 55 -9.09 8.64 3.22
N ARG A 56 -9.44 8.01 2.08
CA ARG A 56 -10.74 8.18 1.42
C ARG A 56 -11.43 6.83 1.30
N ARG A 57 -12.75 6.87 1.40
CA ARG A 57 -13.60 5.74 1.03
C ARG A 57 -14.30 6.11 -0.27
N LEU A 58 -14.11 5.29 -1.28
CA LEU A 58 -14.69 5.45 -2.60
C LEU A 58 -15.69 4.33 -2.82
N GLN A 59 -16.87 4.66 -3.30
CA GLN A 59 -17.85 3.66 -3.75
C GLN A 59 -17.78 3.58 -5.27
N LEU A 60 -17.43 2.39 -5.76
CA LEU A 60 -17.48 2.07 -7.18
C LEU A 60 -18.80 1.37 -7.46
N THR A 61 -19.56 1.88 -8.42
CA THR A 61 -20.81 1.27 -8.86
C THR A 61 -20.74 0.90 -10.33
N ARG A 62 -21.40 -0.18 -10.70
CA ARG A 62 -21.66 -0.55 -12.08
C ARG A 62 -23.16 -0.62 -12.28
N LYS A 63 -23.64 -0.02 -13.39
CA LYS A 63 -25.04 0.04 -13.76
C LYS A 63 -25.29 -0.86 -14.97
N ASP A 64 -26.48 -1.39 -15.11
CA ASP A 64 -26.93 -2.08 -16.32
C ASP A 64 -27.43 -1.08 -17.39
N ALA A 65 -27.91 -1.61 -18.52
CA ALA A 65 -28.46 -0.80 -19.62
C ALA A 65 -29.71 0.03 -19.23
N ASN A 66 -30.37 -0.33 -18.14
CA ASN A 66 -31.54 0.38 -17.60
C ASN A 66 -31.16 1.42 -16.52
N GLY A 67 -29.83 1.57 -16.22
CA GLY A 67 -29.33 2.46 -15.18
C GLY A 67 -29.43 1.89 -13.74
N GLN A 68 -29.80 0.63 -13.57
CA GLN A 68 -29.87 -0.01 -12.26
C GLN A 68 -28.50 -0.48 -11.80
N ILE A 69 -28.17 -0.28 -10.52
CA ILE A 69 -26.92 -0.72 -9.92
C ILE A 69 -26.88 -2.25 -9.86
N VAL A 70 -25.98 -2.88 -10.60
CA VAL A 70 -25.77 -4.34 -10.62
C VAL A 70 -24.55 -4.79 -9.82
N ASP A 71 -23.62 -3.88 -9.49
CA ASP A 71 -22.47 -4.16 -8.64
C ASP A 71 -22.07 -2.87 -7.90
N SER A 72 -21.72 -3.02 -6.63
CA SER A 72 -21.23 -1.91 -5.80
C SER A 72 -20.21 -2.39 -4.80
N ARG A 73 -19.09 -1.66 -4.67
CA ARG A 73 -18.01 -1.99 -3.73
C ARG A 73 -17.36 -0.75 -3.16
N ILE A 74 -16.96 -0.85 -1.90
CA ILE A 74 -16.16 0.20 -1.25
C ILE A 74 -14.67 -0.09 -1.43
N VAL A 75 -13.94 0.92 -1.90
CA VAL A 75 -12.48 0.91 -2.03
C VAL A 75 -11.89 1.95 -1.09
N THR A 76 -11.00 1.53 -0.21
CA THR A 76 -10.21 2.46 0.61
C THR A 76 -9.02 2.95 -0.21
N GLN A 77 -8.82 4.28 -0.25
CA GLN A 77 -7.62 4.93 -0.76
C GLN A 77 -6.85 5.55 0.39
N LEU A 78 -5.55 5.30 0.47
CA LEU A 78 -4.60 6.06 1.30
C LEU A 78 -3.74 6.92 0.39
N GLN A 79 -3.59 8.20 0.71
CA GLN A 79 -2.71 9.10 -0.01
C GLN A 79 -1.69 9.71 0.95
N TYR A 80 -0.39 9.44 0.70
CA TYR A 80 0.72 10.06 1.37
C TYR A 80 1.24 11.23 0.53
N LEU A 81 1.28 12.43 1.12
CA LEU A 81 1.46 13.68 0.40
C LEU A 81 2.92 14.13 0.30
N THR A 82 3.77 13.85 1.27
CA THR A 82 5.10 14.49 1.41
C THR A 82 6.28 13.62 1.00
N TRP A 83 6.05 12.44 0.40
CA TRP A 83 7.16 11.65 -0.12
C TRP A 83 7.82 12.34 -1.31
N PRO A 84 9.09 12.81 -1.19
CA PRO A 84 9.73 13.59 -2.23
C PRO A 84 9.99 12.75 -3.49
N ASP A 85 9.91 13.41 -4.66
CA ASP A 85 10.20 12.75 -5.94
C ASP A 85 11.70 12.40 -6.01
N PHE A 86 12.02 11.19 -6.46
CA PHE A 86 13.37 10.59 -6.43
C PHE A 86 14.02 10.50 -5.05
N GLY A 87 13.41 11.04 -4.01
CA GLY A 87 13.89 11.06 -2.64
C GLY A 87 13.28 9.95 -1.77
N ALA A 88 13.58 10.03 -0.49
CA ALA A 88 13.09 9.15 0.57
C ALA A 88 12.37 9.98 1.64
N PRO A 89 11.43 9.38 2.42
CA PRO A 89 10.85 10.00 3.59
C PRO A 89 11.92 10.28 4.66
N GLU A 90 11.72 11.35 5.41
CA GLU A 90 12.53 11.64 6.59
C GLU A 90 12.05 10.81 7.79
N GLU A 91 12.84 10.74 8.86
CA GLU A 91 12.54 9.93 10.04
C GLU A 91 11.21 10.30 10.70
N GLN A 92 10.87 11.58 10.71
CA GLN A 92 9.57 12.07 11.21
C GLN A 92 8.37 11.45 10.48
N ASP A 93 8.55 11.00 9.24
CA ASP A 93 7.52 10.40 8.40
C ASP A 93 7.46 8.85 8.52
N TYR A 94 8.37 8.22 9.29
CA TYR A 94 8.38 6.76 9.47
C TYR A 94 7.06 6.22 10.03
N LYS A 95 6.40 7.02 10.88
CA LYS A 95 5.07 6.69 11.39
C LYS A 95 4.03 6.60 10.27
N ILE A 96 4.13 7.43 9.24
CA ILE A 96 3.23 7.38 8.06
C ILE A 96 3.45 6.08 7.31
N ILE A 97 4.70 5.71 7.02
CA ILE A 97 5.06 4.44 6.36
C ILE A 97 4.53 3.24 7.15
N ARG A 98 4.74 3.25 8.47
CA ARG A 98 4.23 2.21 9.36
C ARG A 98 2.70 2.09 9.27
N THR A 99 1.99 3.21 9.37
CA THR A 99 0.52 3.23 9.29
C THR A 99 0.01 2.72 7.95
N ILE A 100 0.64 3.09 6.83
CA ILE A 100 0.30 2.56 5.51
C ILE A 100 0.47 1.04 5.47
N ILE A 101 1.61 0.54 5.95
CA ILE A 101 1.90 -0.91 5.97
C ILE A 101 0.91 -1.68 6.86
N GLU A 102 0.54 -1.13 8.01
CA GLU A 102 -0.49 -1.72 8.88
C GLU A 102 -1.84 -1.83 8.17
N HIS A 103 -2.26 -0.79 7.43
CA HIS A 103 -3.47 -0.84 6.62
C HIS A 103 -3.37 -1.86 5.47
N LEU A 104 -2.21 -1.96 4.82
CA LEU A 104 -1.95 -2.97 3.78
C LEU A 104 -2.08 -4.40 4.34
N ARG A 105 -1.51 -4.66 5.50
CA ARG A 105 -1.61 -5.96 6.19
C ARG A 105 -3.06 -6.28 6.57
N LEU A 106 -3.75 -5.33 7.19
CA LEU A 106 -5.17 -5.51 7.56
C LEU A 106 -6.06 -5.78 6.36
N HIS A 107 -5.77 -5.14 5.22
CA HIS A 107 -6.52 -5.37 3.99
C HIS A 107 -6.17 -6.72 3.37
N HIS A 108 -4.89 -7.09 3.37
CA HIS A 108 -4.40 -8.33 2.74
C HIS A 108 -4.82 -9.57 3.54
N TRP A 109 -4.62 -9.54 4.87
CA TRP A 109 -4.77 -10.69 5.75
C TRP A 109 -6.07 -10.67 6.58
N GLY A 110 -6.85 -9.59 6.52
CA GLY A 110 -8.03 -9.39 7.37
C GLY A 110 -7.66 -9.24 8.85
N LYS A 111 -8.63 -9.41 9.73
CA LYS A 111 -8.41 -9.32 11.20
C LYS A 111 -7.47 -10.42 11.73
N ARG A 112 -7.40 -11.57 11.04
CA ARG A 112 -6.51 -12.68 11.41
C ARG A 112 -5.02 -12.33 11.26
N GLY A 113 -4.68 -11.38 10.40
CA GLY A 113 -3.30 -10.91 10.21
C GLY A 113 -2.69 -10.12 11.39
N ARG A 114 -3.45 -9.88 12.46
CA ARG A 114 -2.92 -9.32 13.71
C ARG A 114 -2.43 -10.37 14.69
N GLU A 115 -2.99 -11.58 14.64
CA GLU A 115 -2.81 -12.59 15.69
C GLU A 115 -1.99 -13.80 15.24
N ASN A 116 -1.98 -14.14 13.95
CA ASN A 116 -1.23 -15.26 13.41
C ASN A 116 -0.80 -14.99 11.97
N LEU A 117 0.47 -15.14 11.69
CA LEU A 117 0.96 -15.26 10.31
C LEU A 117 0.43 -16.57 9.73
N LEU A 118 -0.18 -16.47 8.55
CA LEU A 118 -0.79 -17.61 7.88
C LEU A 118 0.30 -18.56 7.37
N ASP A 119 0.08 -19.86 7.48
CA ASP A 119 0.92 -20.86 6.83
C ASP A 119 0.75 -20.82 5.29
N ALA A 120 1.59 -21.57 4.57
CA ALA A 120 1.60 -21.55 3.11
C ALA A 120 0.27 -22.01 2.48
N GLU A 121 -0.48 -22.87 3.17
CA GLU A 121 -1.77 -23.39 2.71
C GLU A 121 -2.89 -22.33 2.87
N GLN A 122 -2.80 -21.54 3.94
CA GLN A 122 -3.69 -20.40 4.16
C GLN A 122 -3.41 -19.24 3.20
N LEU A 123 -2.14 -19.06 2.78
CA LEU A 123 -1.73 -18.11 1.74
C LEU A 123 -2.37 -18.42 0.38
N ALA A 124 -2.50 -19.70 0.03
CA ALA A 124 -3.13 -20.12 -1.22
C ALA A 124 -4.65 -19.86 -1.27
N ASN A 125 -5.29 -19.70 -0.11
CA ASN A 125 -6.73 -19.53 0.05
C ASN A 125 -7.15 -18.07 0.33
N ILE A 126 -6.28 -17.07 0.09
CA ILE A 126 -6.66 -15.66 0.23
C ILE A 126 -7.71 -15.33 -0.82
N PRO A 127 -8.85 -14.75 -0.44
CA PRO A 127 -9.85 -14.32 -1.40
C PRO A 127 -9.22 -13.37 -2.43
N THR A 128 -9.42 -13.63 -3.70
CA THR A 128 -8.90 -12.81 -4.83
C THR A 128 -9.39 -11.36 -4.81
N ASP A 129 -10.33 -11.03 -3.94
CA ASP A 129 -10.90 -9.68 -3.79
C ASP A 129 -10.07 -8.71 -2.96
N ASN A 130 -9.02 -9.19 -2.29
CA ASN A 130 -8.14 -8.34 -1.46
C ASN A 130 -7.00 -7.68 -2.27
N LYS A 131 -7.25 -7.36 -3.53
CA LYS A 131 -6.26 -6.70 -4.40
C LYS A 131 -5.86 -5.33 -3.87
N ILE A 132 -4.56 -5.05 -3.96
CA ILE A 132 -3.97 -3.77 -3.61
C ILE A 132 -3.38 -3.15 -4.87
N VAL A 133 -3.73 -1.89 -5.11
CA VAL A 133 -3.09 -1.05 -6.14
C VAL A 133 -2.20 -0.05 -5.42
N LEU A 134 -0.91 -0.12 -5.68
CA LEU A 134 0.08 0.80 -5.15
C LEU A 134 0.68 1.62 -6.29
N HIS A 135 0.61 2.95 -6.19
CA HIS A 135 1.15 3.82 -7.24
C HIS A 135 1.75 5.11 -6.69
N CYS A 136 2.64 5.70 -7.46
CA CYS A 136 3.11 7.08 -7.33
C CYS A 136 2.82 7.82 -8.65
N SER A 137 3.81 8.44 -9.27
CA SER A 137 3.68 8.99 -10.64
C SER A 137 3.99 7.92 -11.68
N ALA A 138 5.25 7.47 -11.78
CA ALA A 138 5.66 6.43 -12.73
C ALA A 138 5.38 4.99 -12.25
N GLY A 139 5.06 4.80 -10.98
CA GLY A 139 4.81 3.48 -10.40
C GLY A 139 6.06 2.61 -10.23
N ILE A 140 7.24 3.23 -10.07
CA ILE A 140 8.54 2.53 -9.97
C ILE A 140 9.38 2.94 -8.76
N GLY A 141 9.61 4.25 -8.52
CA GLY A 141 10.49 4.72 -7.45
C GLY A 141 9.88 4.51 -6.06
N ARG A 142 9.02 5.44 -5.62
CA ARG A 142 8.30 5.40 -4.33
C ARG A 142 7.50 4.10 -4.18
N THR A 143 6.83 3.67 -5.25
CA THR A 143 6.09 2.40 -5.32
C THR A 143 7.01 1.21 -5.04
N GLY A 144 8.14 1.12 -5.74
CA GLY A 144 9.11 0.04 -5.56
C GLY A 144 9.69 0.01 -4.14
N THR A 145 9.98 1.19 -3.59
CA THR A 145 10.53 1.34 -2.24
C THR A 145 9.56 0.82 -1.17
N LEU A 146 8.29 1.27 -1.22
CA LEU A 146 7.29 0.79 -0.25
C LEU A 146 7.00 -0.70 -0.42
N THR A 147 6.93 -1.19 -1.67
CA THR A 147 6.75 -2.63 -1.93
C THR A 147 7.93 -3.46 -1.38
N ALA A 148 9.16 -2.98 -1.55
CA ALA A 148 10.34 -3.65 -1.00
C ALA A 148 10.29 -3.74 0.52
N ILE A 149 9.96 -2.62 1.20
CA ILE A 149 9.81 -2.58 2.66
C ILE A 149 8.70 -3.53 3.12
N TYR A 150 7.55 -3.50 2.47
CA TYR A 150 6.44 -4.40 2.80
C TYR A 150 6.86 -5.87 2.71
N ASN A 151 7.50 -6.27 1.61
CA ASN A 151 7.96 -7.65 1.41
C ASN A 151 9.02 -8.06 2.43
N LEU A 152 10.00 -7.18 2.72
CA LEU A 152 11.03 -7.45 3.73
C LEU A 152 10.41 -7.63 5.13
N GLN A 153 9.45 -6.81 5.50
CA GLN A 153 8.75 -6.97 6.77
C GLN A 153 7.96 -8.28 6.84
N GLN A 154 7.31 -8.71 5.73
CA GLN A 154 6.63 -10.02 5.70
C GLN A 154 7.64 -11.15 5.92
N ILE A 155 8.80 -11.10 5.27
CA ILE A 155 9.87 -12.09 5.46
C ILE A 155 10.28 -12.16 6.94
N VAL A 156 10.59 -11.01 7.57
CA VAL A 156 11.02 -10.97 8.99
C VAL A 156 9.96 -11.55 9.91
N LEU A 157 8.69 -11.17 9.72
CA LEU A 157 7.60 -11.66 10.57
C LEU A 157 7.37 -13.17 10.41
N THR A 158 7.38 -13.67 9.17
CA THR A 158 7.25 -15.10 8.89
C THR A 158 8.42 -15.91 9.51
N MET A 159 9.63 -15.36 9.42
CA MET A 159 10.81 -15.98 10.03
C MET A 159 10.71 -16.02 11.55
N HIS A 160 10.34 -14.89 12.15
CA HIS A 160 10.18 -14.80 13.61
C HIS A 160 9.16 -15.83 14.10
N GLU A 161 8.02 -15.93 13.45
CA GLU A 161 7.00 -16.92 13.78
C GLU A 161 7.49 -18.36 13.61
N HIS A 162 8.21 -18.65 12.53
CA HIS A 162 8.79 -19.99 12.34
C HIS A 162 9.74 -20.35 13.46
N ILE A 163 10.64 -19.45 13.87
CA ILE A 163 11.57 -19.67 14.99
C ILE A 163 10.79 -19.92 16.30
N GLN A 164 9.75 -19.14 16.57
CA GLN A 164 8.93 -19.31 17.78
C GLN A 164 8.18 -20.64 17.81
N ARG A 165 7.71 -21.15 16.66
CA ARG A 165 7.00 -22.42 16.55
C ARG A 165 7.92 -23.62 16.66
N THR A 166 9.04 -23.61 15.96
CA THR A 166 9.92 -24.79 15.88
C THR A 166 10.81 -24.93 17.09
N ARG A 167 11.10 -23.81 17.80
CA ARG A 167 12.09 -23.75 18.89
C ARG A 167 13.43 -24.38 18.51
N ASP A 168 13.72 -24.48 17.21
CA ASP A 168 14.95 -25.05 16.69
C ASP A 168 16.08 -24.02 16.77
N PRO A 169 17.06 -24.17 17.67
CA PRO A 169 18.17 -23.25 17.78
C PRO A 169 19.11 -23.29 16.56
N PHE A 170 18.97 -24.31 15.72
CA PHE A 170 19.74 -24.48 14.49
C PHE A 170 18.93 -24.14 13.23
N ALA A 171 17.67 -23.69 13.35
CA ALA A 171 16.92 -23.17 12.23
C ALA A 171 17.78 -22.14 11.52
N LYS A 172 18.20 -22.45 10.28
CA LYS A 172 19.02 -21.53 9.46
C LYS A 172 18.29 -20.20 9.41
N GLN A 173 18.82 -19.18 10.08
CA GLN A 173 18.29 -17.84 10.00
C GLN A 173 18.30 -17.41 8.53
N PRO A 174 17.15 -17.27 7.90
CA PRO A 174 17.10 -16.83 6.51
C PRO A 174 17.76 -15.46 6.42
N ARG A 175 18.65 -15.30 5.47
CA ARG A 175 19.33 -14.02 5.28
C ARG A 175 18.34 -13.00 4.68
N LEU A 176 18.07 -11.94 5.42
CA LEU A 176 17.33 -10.81 4.87
C LEU A 176 18.18 -10.10 3.84
N SER A 177 17.75 -10.08 2.59
CA SER A 177 18.49 -9.46 1.49
C SER A 177 17.66 -8.39 0.81
N VAL A 178 17.96 -7.13 1.08
CA VAL A 178 17.37 -5.98 0.36
C VAL A 178 17.66 -6.10 -1.15
N PHE A 179 18.91 -6.44 -1.51
CA PHE A 179 19.29 -6.68 -2.90
C PHE A 179 18.42 -7.75 -3.58
N GLY A 180 18.21 -8.89 -2.90
CA GLY A 180 17.39 -9.98 -3.43
C GLY A 180 15.94 -9.56 -3.67
N VAL A 181 15.34 -8.84 -2.72
CA VAL A 181 13.96 -8.34 -2.85
C VAL A 181 13.87 -7.31 -3.99
N VAL A 182 14.76 -6.33 -4.05
CA VAL A 182 14.74 -5.30 -5.12
C VAL A 182 14.98 -5.93 -6.49
N ARG A 183 15.90 -6.91 -6.61
CA ARG A 183 16.11 -7.66 -7.85
C ARG A 183 14.83 -8.34 -8.30
N ARG A 184 14.14 -9.07 -7.43
CA ARG A 184 12.86 -9.72 -7.71
C ARG A 184 11.78 -8.74 -8.19
N LEU A 185 11.70 -7.56 -7.58
CA LEU A 185 10.79 -6.52 -8.03
C LEU A 185 11.14 -6.02 -9.44
N ARG A 186 12.44 -5.88 -9.76
CA ARG A 186 12.92 -5.45 -11.08
C ARG A 186 12.69 -6.51 -12.18
N GLU A 187 12.63 -7.79 -11.83
CA GLU A 187 12.24 -8.87 -12.74
C GLU A 187 10.75 -8.75 -13.14
N GLN A 188 9.89 -8.23 -12.26
CA GLN A 188 8.47 -8.02 -12.54
C GLN A 188 8.19 -6.67 -13.21
N ARG A 189 8.87 -5.61 -12.79
CA ARG A 189 8.75 -4.27 -13.36
C ARG A 189 10.10 -3.55 -13.33
N TYR A 190 10.56 -3.18 -14.51
CA TYR A 190 11.84 -2.51 -14.69
C TYR A 190 11.94 -1.22 -13.84
N TYR A 191 13.13 -0.90 -13.35
CA TYR A 191 13.45 0.28 -12.53
C TYR A 191 12.75 0.38 -11.15
N MET A 192 12.16 -0.68 -10.62
CA MET A 192 11.65 -0.65 -9.24
C MET A 192 12.77 -0.26 -8.27
N VAL A 193 12.50 0.70 -7.37
CA VAL A 193 13.48 1.42 -6.52
C VAL A 193 14.47 2.20 -7.40
N GLN A 194 14.06 3.42 -7.77
CA GLN A 194 14.65 4.16 -8.88
C GLN A 194 15.94 4.91 -8.53
N SER A 195 16.09 5.37 -7.27
CA SER A 195 17.23 6.18 -6.85
C SER A 195 18.06 5.47 -5.76
N GLN A 196 19.31 5.92 -5.62
CA GLN A 196 20.18 5.46 -4.55
C GLN A 196 19.60 5.79 -3.17
N SER A 197 19.08 7.01 -2.97
CA SER A 197 18.47 7.43 -1.70
C SER A 197 17.26 6.55 -1.32
N GLN A 198 16.45 6.10 -2.29
CA GLN A 198 15.37 5.16 -2.05
C GLN A 198 15.88 3.78 -1.64
N TYR A 199 16.97 3.33 -2.24
CA TYR A 199 17.59 2.06 -1.89
C TYR A 199 18.21 2.07 -0.48
N GLU A 200 18.93 3.13 -0.13
CA GLU A 200 19.49 3.35 1.20
C GLU A 200 18.39 3.49 2.27
N PHE A 201 17.29 4.17 1.93
CA PHE A 201 16.14 4.32 2.80
C PHE A 201 15.53 2.97 3.23
N ILE A 202 15.50 1.97 2.33
CA ILE A 202 15.02 0.63 2.69
C ILE A 202 15.83 0.06 3.86
N TYR A 203 17.15 0.18 3.82
CA TYR A 203 18.01 -0.29 4.94
C TYR A 203 17.75 0.50 6.22
N THR A 204 17.73 1.82 6.12
CA THR A 204 17.55 2.70 7.29
C THR A 204 16.20 2.45 7.95
N TYR A 205 15.14 2.41 7.17
CA TYR A 205 13.79 2.16 7.68
C TYR A 205 13.65 0.75 8.26
N MET A 206 14.17 -0.27 7.58
CA MET A 206 14.11 -1.65 8.08
C MET A 206 14.89 -1.84 9.37
N ASN A 207 16.06 -1.22 9.50
CA ASN A 207 16.84 -1.22 10.75
C ASN A 207 16.05 -0.58 11.89
N HIS A 208 15.51 0.63 11.68
CA HIS A 208 14.66 1.31 12.66
C HIS A 208 13.46 0.45 13.07
N TRP A 209 12.78 -0.17 12.10
CA TRP A 209 11.62 -1.00 12.36
C TRP A 209 11.96 -2.27 13.13
N ILE A 210 13.04 -2.99 12.78
CA ILE A 210 13.50 -4.19 13.51
C ILE A 210 13.85 -3.85 14.95
N GLN A 211 14.58 -2.76 15.18
CA GLN A 211 14.89 -2.28 16.54
C GLN A 211 13.62 -1.98 17.35
N SER A 212 12.57 -1.42 16.71
CA SER A 212 11.31 -1.12 17.38
C SER A 212 10.52 -2.37 17.81
N LEU A 213 10.85 -3.55 17.26
CA LEU A 213 10.26 -4.83 17.65
C LEU A 213 10.97 -5.48 18.84
N GLY A 214 12.12 -4.98 19.23
CA GLY A 214 12.97 -5.61 20.27
C GLY A 214 13.63 -6.91 19.81
N LEU A 215 13.84 -7.06 18.49
CA LEU A 215 14.45 -8.20 17.83
C LEU A 215 15.93 -7.94 17.55
#